data_e1cda3ca4c972ba37e3e41a6ddca38e2
#
_entry.id   e1cda3ca4c972ba37e3e41a6ddca38e2
#
_cell.length_a   1.000
_cell.length_b   1.000
_cell.length_c   1.000
_cell.angle_alpha   90.00
_cell.angle_beta   90.00
_cell.angle_gamma   90.00
#
_symmetry.space_group_name_H-M   'P 1'
#
loop_
_entity.id
_entity.type
_entity.pdbx_description
1 polymer ?
#
loop_
_entity_poly.entity_id
_entity_poly.type
_entity_poly.pdbx_seq_one_letter_code
_entity_poly.pdbx_strand_id
1 'polypeptide(L)'
;MTNTSNLSEKIAKFYDTSSNLWEKTWGEHMHHGYYGRGGNYKLDRRQAQINLIEELLIWADIKEVSNLVDVGCGIGGSTLYLAERFNTKATGITLSSVQANRATERASEFKLEETVQFQVADALNMP
;
A
#
# COMPACT_ATOMS: atom_id res chain seq x y z
N MET A 1 15.53 18.07 -16.58
CA MET A 1 15.92 17.57 -15.26
C MET A 1 15.17 18.22 -14.08
N THR A 2 14.74 19.43 -14.21
CA THR A 2 14.10 20.19 -13.10
C THR A 2 12.62 19.91 -12.87
N ASN A 3 11.91 19.27 -13.78
CA ASN A 3 10.46 19.09 -13.66
C ASN A 3 10.02 17.86 -12.84
N THR A 4 10.80 16.79 -12.84
CA THR A 4 10.46 15.55 -12.10
C THR A 4 10.69 15.68 -10.60
N SER A 5 11.80 16.29 -10.18
CA SER A 5 12.08 16.52 -8.75
C SER A 5 11.02 17.42 -8.10
N ASN A 6 10.61 18.48 -8.80
CA ASN A 6 9.58 19.39 -8.30
C ASN A 6 8.20 18.71 -8.21
N LEU A 7 7.87 17.81 -9.12
CA LEU A 7 6.62 17.05 -9.06
C LEU A 7 6.63 16.05 -7.90
N SER A 8 7.70 15.29 -7.74
CA SER A 8 7.84 14.34 -6.63
C SER A 8 7.75 15.03 -5.27
N GLU A 9 8.39 16.19 -5.11
CA GLU A 9 8.29 17.01 -3.89
C GLU A 9 6.85 17.49 -3.62
N LYS A 10 6.15 17.93 -4.65
CA LYS A 10 4.74 18.34 -4.53
C LYS A 10 3.83 17.19 -4.14
N ILE A 11 4.04 16.02 -4.72
CA ILE A 11 3.28 14.80 -4.39
C ILE A 11 3.57 14.40 -2.94
N ALA A 12 4.84 14.38 -2.53
CA ALA A 12 5.23 14.06 -1.17
C ALA A 12 4.54 14.99 -0.17
N LYS A 13 4.59 16.30 -0.39
CA LYS A 13 3.96 17.30 0.47
C LYS A 13 2.44 17.13 0.54
N PHE A 14 1.78 16.83 -0.58
CA PHE A 14 0.36 16.59 -0.61
C PHE A 14 -0.02 15.41 0.31
N TYR A 15 0.66 14.28 0.22
CA TYR A 15 0.39 13.12 1.05
C TYR A 15 0.86 13.30 2.50
N ASP A 16 1.95 14.03 2.74
CA ASP A 16 2.38 14.37 4.11
C ASP A 16 1.31 15.15 4.87
N THR A 17 0.60 16.04 4.21
CA THR A 17 -0.45 16.85 4.83
C THR A 17 -1.80 16.19 4.88
N SER A 18 -2.11 15.24 3.98
CA SER A 18 -3.45 14.66 3.81
C SER A 18 -3.59 13.22 4.29
N SER A 19 -2.49 12.50 4.56
CA SER A 19 -2.53 11.05 4.83
C SER A 19 -3.39 10.67 6.04
N ASN A 20 -3.38 11.46 7.11
CA ASN A 20 -4.25 11.22 8.26
C ASN A 20 -5.74 11.30 7.90
N LEU A 21 -6.11 12.22 7.01
CA LEU A 21 -7.49 12.34 6.53
C LEU A 21 -7.86 11.15 5.64
N TRP A 22 -6.95 10.73 4.77
CA TRP A 22 -7.15 9.55 3.93
C TRP A 22 -7.34 8.28 4.77
N GLU A 23 -6.52 8.06 5.80
CA GLU A 23 -6.64 6.91 6.69
C GLU A 23 -7.99 6.89 7.41
N LYS A 24 -8.45 8.04 7.91
CA LYS A 24 -9.77 8.15 8.55
C LYS A 24 -10.94 7.89 7.60
N THR A 25 -10.79 8.25 6.35
CA THR A 25 -11.85 8.14 5.34
C THR A 25 -11.87 6.77 4.67
N TRP A 26 -10.72 6.24 4.27
CA TRP A 26 -10.57 5.01 3.50
C TRP A 26 -10.14 3.80 4.34
N GLY A 27 -9.62 4.03 5.55
CA GLY A 27 -9.01 3.00 6.34
C GLY A 27 -7.58 2.69 5.89
N GLU A 28 -7.12 1.49 6.17
CA GLU A 28 -5.76 1.04 5.88
C GLU A 28 -5.46 0.83 4.39
N HIS A 29 -6.49 0.50 3.61
CA HIS A 29 -6.40 0.33 2.16
C HIS A 29 -6.89 1.60 1.45
N MET A 30 -5.96 2.40 0.97
CA MET A 30 -6.26 3.66 0.27
C MET A 30 -6.54 3.44 -1.23
N HIS A 31 -7.33 2.44 -1.56
CA HIS A 31 -7.74 2.11 -2.92
C HIS A 31 -9.19 1.66 -2.96
N HIS A 32 -9.76 1.62 -4.14
CA HIS A 32 -11.11 1.10 -4.36
C HIS A 32 -11.21 -0.39 -4.04
N GLY A 33 -12.45 -0.88 -3.92
CA GLY A 33 -12.74 -2.27 -3.69
C GLY A 33 -13.35 -2.96 -4.91
N TYR A 34 -13.36 -4.29 -4.89
CA TYR A 34 -14.08 -5.12 -5.83
C TYR A 34 -15.33 -5.69 -5.13
N TYR A 35 -16.47 -5.35 -5.65
CA TYR A 35 -17.79 -5.69 -5.09
C TYR A 35 -18.47 -6.84 -5.83
N GLY A 36 -17.73 -7.62 -6.59
CA GLY A 36 -18.27 -8.67 -7.45
C GLY A 36 -18.75 -8.14 -8.80
N ARG A 37 -19.05 -9.06 -9.74
CA ARG A 37 -19.50 -8.70 -11.10
C ARG A 37 -20.82 -7.91 -11.11
N GLY A 38 -21.70 -8.16 -10.15
CA GLY A 38 -22.99 -7.47 -10.02
C GLY A 38 -22.96 -6.21 -9.17
N GLY A 39 -21.83 -5.89 -8.53
CA GLY A 39 -21.69 -4.72 -7.68
C GLY A 39 -22.49 -4.83 -6.37
N ASN A 40 -22.11 -5.73 -5.46
CA ASN A 40 -22.79 -5.87 -4.17
C ASN A 40 -22.46 -4.72 -3.22
N TYR A 41 -23.23 -3.66 -3.25
CA TYR A 41 -23.07 -2.46 -2.41
C TYR A 41 -23.24 -2.71 -0.90
N LYS A 42 -23.74 -3.88 -0.49
CA LYS A 42 -23.87 -4.27 0.92
C LYS A 42 -22.59 -4.88 1.48
N LEU A 43 -21.64 -5.22 0.61
CA LEU A 43 -20.34 -5.73 1.04
C LEU A 43 -19.57 -4.65 1.80
N ASP A 44 -18.95 -5.03 2.92
CA ASP A 44 -18.09 -4.14 3.67
C ASP A 44 -16.94 -3.61 2.80
N ARG A 45 -16.66 -2.30 2.90
CA ARG A 45 -15.65 -1.64 2.07
C ARG A 45 -14.26 -2.25 2.25
N ARG A 46 -13.86 -2.54 3.47
CA ARG A 46 -12.56 -3.16 3.74
C ARG A 46 -12.46 -4.54 3.09
N GLN A 47 -13.51 -5.35 3.20
CA GLN A 47 -13.56 -6.65 2.54
C GLN A 47 -13.51 -6.50 1.02
N ALA A 48 -14.20 -5.52 0.45
CA ALA A 48 -14.15 -5.24 -0.98
C ALA A 48 -12.73 -4.80 -1.44
N GLN A 49 -12.04 -4.02 -0.63
CA GLN A 49 -10.64 -3.63 -0.91
C GLN A 49 -9.71 -4.85 -0.90
N ILE A 50 -9.86 -5.76 0.04
CA ILE A 50 -9.13 -7.04 0.08
C ILE A 50 -9.50 -7.89 -1.14
N ASN A 51 -10.77 -7.98 -1.49
CA ASN A 51 -11.24 -8.72 -2.65
C ASN A 51 -10.61 -8.21 -3.96
N LEU A 52 -10.37 -6.90 -4.08
CA LEU A 52 -9.66 -6.36 -5.25
C LEU A 52 -8.24 -6.93 -5.35
N ILE A 53 -7.52 -7.00 -4.25
CA ILE A 53 -6.17 -7.59 -4.22
C ILE A 53 -6.24 -9.05 -4.66
N GLU A 54 -7.14 -9.83 -4.08
CA GLU A 54 -7.30 -11.27 -4.41
C GLU A 54 -7.71 -11.49 -5.88
N GLU A 55 -8.61 -10.67 -6.42
CA GLU A 55 -8.98 -10.74 -7.85
C GLU A 55 -7.80 -10.46 -8.77
N LEU A 56 -6.95 -9.50 -8.43
CA LEU A 56 -5.73 -9.21 -9.21
C LEU A 56 -4.73 -10.37 -9.15
N LEU A 57 -4.58 -11.02 -8.00
CA LEU A 57 -3.73 -12.20 -7.85
C LEU A 57 -4.25 -13.37 -8.70
N ILE A 58 -5.56 -13.60 -8.70
CA ILE A 58 -6.21 -14.62 -9.53
C ILE A 58 -6.01 -14.31 -11.02
N TRP A 59 -6.28 -13.07 -11.42
CA TRP A 59 -6.11 -12.63 -12.81
C TRP A 59 -4.68 -12.79 -13.32
N ALA A 60 -3.70 -12.50 -12.47
CA ALA A 60 -2.28 -12.64 -12.80
C ALA A 60 -1.72 -14.06 -12.58
N ASP A 61 -2.56 -15.00 -12.10
CA ASP A 61 -2.19 -16.37 -11.73
C ASP A 61 -1.01 -16.44 -10.74
N ILE A 62 -1.00 -15.55 -9.77
CA ILE A 62 0.02 -15.50 -8.72
C ILE A 62 -0.40 -16.39 -7.56
N LYS A 63 0.36 -17.45 -7.32
CA LYS A 63 0.12 -18.45 -6.26
C LYS A 63 1.15 -18.41 -5.16
N GLU A 64 2.38 -18.05 -5.50
CA GLU A 64 3.51 -18.00 -4.58
C GLU A 64 4.30 -16.72 -4.82
N VAL A 65 4.82 -16.15 -3.75
CA VAL A 65 5.66 -14.95 -3.78
C VAL A 65 6.81 -15.15 -2.81
N SER A 66 8.04 -15.10 -3.29
CA SER A 66 9.24 -15.23 -2.46
C SER A 66 9.72 -13.91 -1.89
N ASN A 67 9.38 -12.80 -2.54
CA ASN A 67 9.70 -11.44 -2.13
C ASN A 67 8.83 -10.47 -2.92
N LEU A 68 8.48 -9.33 -2.36
CA LEU A 68 7.68 -8.33 -3.05
C LEU A 68 8.12 -6.89 -2.76
N VAL A 69 7.90 -6.04 -3.75
CA VAL A 69 8.01 -4.59 -3.61
C VAL A 69 6.67 -3.97 -3.96
N ASP A 70 6.18 -3.12 -3.07
CA ASP A 70 4.95 -2.36 -3.26
C ASP A 70 5.29 -0.90 -3.56
N VAL A 71 5.13 -0.52 -4.82
CA VAL A 71 5.43 0.82 -5.31
C VAL A 71 4.23 1.74 -5.09
N GLY A 72 4.43 2.83 -4.36
CA GLY A 72 3.32 3.69 -3.95
C GLY A 72 2.48 3.03 -2.84
N CYS A 73 3.16 2.50 -1.82
CA CYS A 73 2.55 1.67 -0.79
C CYS A 73 1.55 2.40 0.13
N GLY A 74 1.50 3.73 0.11
CA GLY A 74 0.69 4.50 1.05
C GLY A 74 1.07 4.19 2.50
N ILE A 75 0.09 3.91 3.34
CA ILE A 75 0.30 3.51 4.75
C ILE A 75 0.48 1.99 4.92
N GLY A 76 0.75 1.27 3.83
CA GLY A 76 1.16 -0.11 3.86
C GLY A 76 0.04 -1.16 3.95
N GLY A 77 -1.21 -0.79 3.72
CA GLY A 77 -2.32 -1.73 3.82
C GLY A 77 -2.16 -2.97 2.94
N SER A 78 -1.91 -2.78 1.64
CA SER A 78 -1.67 -3.87 0.69
C SER A 78 -0.35 -4.58 0.95
N THR A 79 0.71 -3.84 1.29
CA THR A 79 2.03 -4.41 1.58
C THR A 79 1.96 -5.40 2.74
N LEU A 80 1.36 -5.00 3.86
CA LEU A 80 1.20 -5.85 5.05
C LEU A 80 0.29 -7.05 4.76
N TYR A 81 -0.83 -6.82 4.07
CA TYR A 81 -1.74 -7.89 3.68
C TYR A 81 -1.05 -8.96 2.83
N LEU A 82 -0.32 -8.55 1.79
CA LEU A 82 0.38 -9.47 0.89
C LEU A 82 1.54 -10.20 1.59
N ALA A 83 2.29 -9.52 2.44
CA ALA A 83 3.36 -10.12 3.21
C ALA A 83 2.84 -11.24 4.12
N GLU A 84 1.73 -11.01 4.81
CA GLU A 84 1.08 -12.01 5.66
C GLU A 84 0.46 -13.13 4.82
N ARG A 85 -0.26 -12.77 3.74
CA ARG A 85 -0.93 -13.71 2.82
C ARG A 85 0.02 -14.75 2.24
N PHE A 86 1.22 -14.34 1.85
CA PHE A 86 2.24 -15.20 1.25
C PHE A 86 3.35 -15.62 2.21
N ASN A 87 3.31 -15.18 3.46
CA ASN A 87 4.36 -15.38 4.44
C ASN A 87 5.75 -15.03 3.85
N THR A 88 5.88 -13.83 3.33
CA THR A 88 7.05 -13.39 2.57
C THR A 88 7.58 -12.05 3.03
N LYS A 89 8.82 -11.75 2.66
CA LYS A 89 9.39 -10.42 2.85
C LYS A 89 8.80 -9.41 1.88
N ALA A 90 8.56 -8.20 2.36
CA ALA A 90 8.01 -7.11 1.56
C ALA A 90 8.72 -5.80 1.85
N THR A 91 8.87 -4.99 0.81
CA THR A 91 9.34 -3.61 0.91
C THR A 91 8.31 -2.68 0.27
N GLY A 92 7.75 -1.78 1.05
CA GLY A 92 6.91 -0.70 0.54
C GLY A 92 7.70 0.56 0.31
N ILE A 93 7.48 1.23 -0.81
CA ILE A 93 8.07 2.53 -1.09
C ILE A 93 7.00 3.59 -1.32
N THR A 94 7.24 4.78 -0.81
CA THR A 94 6.36 5.94 -0.96
C THR A 94 7.19 7.23 -1.00
N LEU A 95 6.68 8.25 -1.64
CA LEU A 95 7.29 9.58 -1.62
C LEU A 95 7.06 10.32 -0.30
N SER A 96 6.10 9.88 0.51
CA SER A 96 5.70 10.54 1.75
C SER A 96 6.38 9.95 2.98
N SER A 97 7.16 10.75 3.68
CA SER A 97 7.76 10.35 4.96
C SER A 97 6.69 10.10 6.04
N VAL A 98 5.59 10.84 6.01
CA VAL A 98 4.45 10.64 6.92
C VAL A 98 3.81 9.27 6.68
N GLN A 99 3.60 8.89 5.42
CA GLN A 99 3.08 7.57 5.08
C GLN A 99 4.05 6.45 5.47
N ALA A 100 5.34 6.58 5.16
CA ALA A 100 6.35 5.59 5.50
C ALA A 100 6.43 5.36 7.02
N ASN A 101 6.38 6.41 7.82
CA ASN A 101 6.37 6.33 9.28
C ASN A 101 5.11 5.62 9.79
N ARG A 102 3.94 6.01 9.27
CA ARG A 102 2.67 5.37 9.65
C ARG A 102 2.64 3.88 9.26
N ALA A 103 3.12 3.55 8.07
CA ALA A 103 3.24 2.16 7.62
C ALA A 103 4.17 1.33 8.50
N THR A 104 5.29 1.91 8.94
CA THR A 104 6.23 1.27 9.87
C THR A 104 5.60 1.01 11.24
N GLU A 105 4.85 1.97 11.78
CA GLU A 105 4.07 1.77 13.02
C GLU A 105 3.08 0.60 12.86
N ARG A 106 2.37 0.54 11.74
CA ARG A 106 1.42 -0.54 11.45
C ARG A 106 2.10 -1.90 11.31
N ALA A 107 3.28 -1.96 10.69
CA ALA A 107 4.06 -3.20 10.63
C ALA A 107 4.35 -3.74 12.03
N SER A 108 4.70 -2.86 12.97
CA SER A 108 4.91 -3.24 14.37
C SER A 108 3.61 -3.67 15.07
N GLU A 109 2.51 -2.96 14.85
CA GLU A 109 1.19 -3.32 15.38
C GLU A 109 0.76 -4.74 14.94
N PHE A 110 1.08 -5.12 13.70
CA PHE A 110 0.80 -6.45 13.14
C PHE A 110 1.91 -7.48 13.36
N LYS A 111 2.98 -7.12 14.09
CA LYS A 111 4.14 -7.99 14.35
C LYS A 111 4.84 -8.49 13.08
N LEU A 112 4.94 -7.61 12.09
CA LEU A 112 5.57 -7.85 10.79
C LEU A 112 6.85 -7.03 10.58
N GLU A 113 7.33 -6.33 11.60
CA GLU A 113 8.51 -5.46 11.54
C GLU A 113 9.80 -6.16 11.12
N GLU A 114 9.89 -7.47 11.34
CA GLU A 114 11.06 -8.28 10.95
C GLU A 114 11.04 -8.67 9.45
N THR A 115 9.87 -8.62 8.81
CA THR A 115 9.68 -9.09 7.44
C THR A 115 9.25 -8.00 6.47
N VAL A 116 8.68 -6.90 6.98
CA VAL A 116 8.18 -5.80 6.15
C VAL A 116 8.90 -4.51 6.50
N GLN A 117 9.42 -3.86 5.47
CA GLN A 117 10.09 -2.57 5.59
C GLN A 117 9.43 -1.53 4.70
N PHE A 118 9.45 -0.28 5.15
CA PHE A 118 8.95 0.86 4.39
C PHE A 118 10.05 1.91 4.23
N GLN A 119 10.15 2.45 3.02
CA GLN A 119 11.17 3.43 2.67
C GLN A 119 10.56 4.61 1.94
N VAL A 120 11.10 5.79 2.18
CA VAL A 120 10.85 6.96 1.33
C VAL A 120 11.74 6.83 0.10
N ALA A 121 11.14 6.60 -1.06
CA ALA A 121 11.86 6.45 -2.31
C ALA A 121 10.99 6.86 -3.49
N ASP A 122 11.66 7.32 -4.55
CA ASP A 122 11.03 7.62 -5.84
C ASP A 122 11.13 6.39 -6.74
N ALA A 123 9.99 5.94 -7.27
CA ALA A 123 9.93 4.80 -8.18
C ALA A 123 10.74 5.00 -9.47
N LEU A 124 10.99 6.25 -9.84
CA LEU A 124 11.83 6.58 -11.00
C LEU A 124 13.33 6.54 -10.68
N ASN A 125 13.69 6.39 -9.42
CA ASN A 125 15.07 6.31 -8.94
C ASN A 125 15.13 5.35 -7.75
N MET A 126 14.83 4.09 -8.01
CA MET A 126 14.78 3.02 -7.00
C MET A 126 16.18 2.79 -6.39
N PRO A 127 16.25 2.56 -5.07
CA PRO A 127 17.49 2.19 -4.41
C PRO A 127 18.01 0.82 -4.82
#